data_55fe2139ee7387aeb66ebf89bcd96264
#
_entry.id   55fe2139ee7387aeb66ebf89bcd96264
#
_cell.length_a   1.000
_cell.length_b   1.000
_cell.length_c   1.000
_cell.angle_alpha   90.00
_cell.angle_beta   90.00
_cell.angle_gamma   90.00
#
_symmetry.space_group_name_H-M   'P 1'
#
loop_
_entity.id
_entity.type
_entity.pdbx_description
1 polymer ?
#
loop_
_entity_poly.entity_id
_entity_poly.type
_entity_poly.pdbx_seq_one_letter_code
_entity_poly.pdbx_strand_id
1 'polypeptide(L)'
;MNYRFTTLLASTAGAIAALAATAAFADDTTTPAATPAAAPAAAPAAPSPAPYPAMSASLAANAPPLTFDLGILGSKVTIGGVLSGYGQAQSNPVFNGSTGKTDQKSTIDLSNAQLFINKSDGVIQYFVQVGAYSLPNLSDLPYTGSSKAPAADFGNLPQGFLKIVPNSVFSFEIGALPTLVGDEYTFTFENLNVERGLLWGVEPAVSRGVQGNATFGPLAISVAWTDGFYSNKYNTISGLATWTINATNTLAFDFQTPTDKQNVITSITSPVLNNETIYNLMYTTTVGQFLINPYLQYTSVSGNTVVGYGKEESWGAALLVNYAFDAKSALAGVSIPFRVEYMSTQGTEVNAPNVLYGPGSNAWSFTVTPTYQFKQYFIRAEASYVTASKVITPDGYGFSGDKNSQVRGIIETGVLF
;
A
#
# COMPACT_ATOMS: atom_id res chain seq x y z
N MET A 1 -30.49 12.29 -9.89
CA MET A 1 -29.11 12.12 -9.42
C MET A 1 -29.04 11.56 -7.99
N ASN A 2 -30.04 11.77 -7.13
CA ASN A 2 -30.01 11.38 -5.72
C ASN A 2 -30.29 9.89 -5.41
N TYR A 3 -30.94 9.13 -6.30
CA TYR A 3 -31.35 7.74 -6.02
C TYR A 3 -30.21 6.69 -6.08
N ARG A 4 -29.09 6.99 -6.77
CA ARG A 4 -27.97 6.02 -6.90
C ARG A 4 -26.95 6.13 -5.77
N PHE A 5 -26.87 7.28 -5.14
CA PHE A 5 -25.99 7.53 -4.00
C PHE A 5 -26.45 6.77 -2.75
N THR A 6 -27.78 6.75 -2.54
CA THR A 6 -28.39 6.04 -1.41
C THR A 6 -28.26 4.52 -1.51
N THR A 7 -28.26 3.97 -2.74
CA THR A 7 -28.18 2.52 -2.94
C THR A 7 -26.76 1.99 -2.72
N LEU A 8 -25.74 2.74 -3.10
CA LEU A 8 -24.34 2.31 -2.89
C LEU A 8 -23.95 2.38 -1.40
N LEU A 9 -24.33 3.44 -0.71
CA LEU A 9 -24.14 3.58 0.74
C LEU A 9 -24.96 2.56 1.54
N ALA A 10 -26.17 2.22 1.08
CA ALA A 10 -26.97 1.21 1.72
C ALA A 10 -26.40 -0.22 1.57
N SER A 11 -25.75 -0.54 0.44
CA SER A 11 -25.10 -1.84 0.25
C SER A 11 -23.83 -2.00 1.08
N THR A 12 -23.04 -0.93 1.23
CA THR A 12 -21.85 -0.95 2.11
C THR A 12 -22.22 -0.95 3.59
N ALA A 13 -23.27 -0.19 3.99
CA ALA A 13 -23.79 -0.23 5.34
C ALA A 13 -24.41 -1.61 5.71
N GLY A 14 -25.02 -2.29 4.74
CA GLY A 14 -25.53 -3.65 4.90
C GLY A 14 -24.43 -4.68 5.14
N ALA A 15 -23.29 -4.54 4.46
CA ALA A 15 -22.13 -5.41 4.66
C ALA A 15 -21.47 -5.19 6.04
N ILE A 16 -21.40 -3.94 6.50
CA ILE A 16 -20.92 -3.60 7.84
C ILE A 16 -21.83 -4.15 8.94
N ALA A 17 -23.15 -4.09 8.74
CA ALA A 17 -24.12 -4.67 9.67
C ALA A 17 -24.07 -6.21 9.71
N ALA A 18 -23.79 -6.87 8.57
CA ALA A 18 -23.62 -8.31 8.50
C ALA A 18 -22.35 -8.79 9.23
N LEU A 19 -21.23 -8.02 9.16
CA LEU A 19 -20.01 -8.31 9.93
C LEU A 19 -20.25 -8.19 11.45
N ALA A 20 -21.02 -7.19 11.89
CA ALA A 20 -21.36 -7.02 13.30
C ALA A 20 -22.34 -8.08 13.84
N ALA A 21 -23.24 -8.58 12.98
CA ALA A 21 -24.25 -9.56 13.38
C ALA A 21 -23.67 -10.99 13.57
N THR A 22 -22.61 -11.36 12.85
CA THR A 22 -21.95 -12.67 13.01
C THR A 22 -21.12 -12.78 14.30
N ALA A 23 -20.70 -11.66 14.88
CA ALA A 23 -19.99 -11.65 16.16
C ALA A 23 -20.90 -11.76 17.40
N ALA A 24 -22.22 -11.57 17.25
CA ALA A 24 -23.18 -11.52 18.36
C ALA A 24 -23.73 -12.88 18.85
N PHE A 25 -23.31 -14.00 18.25
CA PHE A 25 -23.83 -15.34 18.59
C PHE A 25 -22.85 -16.25 19.35
N ALA A 26 -21.97 -15.71 20.16
CA ALA A 26 -21.14 -16.49 21.07
C ALA A 26 -21.55 -16.25 22.52
N ASP A 27 -22.39 -17.15 22.96
CA ASP A 27 -22.70 -17.68 24.29
C ASP A 27 -22.44 -16.88 25.58
N ASP A 28 -23.54 -16.69 26.30
CA ASP A 28 -23.68 -16.05 27.60
C ASP A 28 -23.38 -17.05 28.73
N THR A 29 -22.25 -16.94 29.40
CA THR A 29 -22.04 -17.53 30.74
C THR A 29 -21.40 -16.52 31.66
N THR A 30 -22.23 -15.98 32.56
CA THR A 30 -21.91 -15.06 33.65
C THR A 30 -21.03 -15.72 34.72
N THR A 31 -19.91 -15.08 35.08
CA THR A 31 -19.24 -15.28 36.38
C THR A 31 -18.66 -13.94 36.87
N PRO A 32 -18.66 -13.67 38.20
CA PRO A 32 -18.62 -12.30 38.75
C PRO A 32 -17.24 -11.64 38.72
N ALA A 33 -17.31 -10.30 38.70
CA ALA A 33 -16.21 -9.35 38.59
C ALA A 33 -15.08 -9.51 39.60
N ALA A 34 -13.85 -9.61 39.10
CA ALA A 34 -12.63 -9.30 39.83
C ALA A 34 -12.06 -7.96 39.32
N THR A 35 -11.58 -7.14 40.24
CA THR A 35 -11.00 -5.80 40.03
C THR A 35 -9.95 -5.77 38.92
N PRO A 36 -9.92 -4.78 38.02
CA PRO A 36 -8.99 -4.77 36.90
C PRO A 36 -7.58 -4.46 37.37
N ALA A 37 -6.68 -5.44 37.24
CA ALA A 37 -5.26 -5.16 37.18
C ALA A 37 -4.95 -4.44 35.87
N ALA A 38 -4.10 -3.41 35.92
CA ALA A 38 -3.67 -2.65 34.75
C ALA A 38 -3.23 -3.60 33.64
N ALA A 39 -3.82 -3.44 32.46
CA ALA A 39 -3.48 -4.22 31.28
C ALA A 39 -1.99 -4.04 30.96
N PRO A 40 -1.23 -5.13 30.70
CA PRO A 40 0.12 -4.99 30.15
C PRO A 40 0.02 -4.23 28.81
N ALA A 41 0.92 -3.25 28.62
CA ALA A 41 1.08 -2.57 27.35
C ALA A 41 1.13 -3.60 26.21
N ALA A 42 0.36 -3.36 25.15
CA ALA A 42 0.38 -4.21 23.98
C ALA A 42 1.86 -4.34 23.52
N ALA A 43 2.33 -5.57 23.46
CA ALA A 43 3.67 -5.82 22.91
C ALA A 43 3.72 -5.26 21.47
N PRO A 44 4.88 -4.74 21.02
CA PRO A 44 5.06 -4.35 19.62
C PRO A 44 4.55 -5.48 18.74
N ALA A 45 3.87 -5.14 17.65
CA ALA A 45 3.41 -6.14 16.69
C ALA A 45 4.60 -7.06 16.38
N ALA A 46 4.44 -8.34 16.62
CA ALA A 46 5.50 -9.30 16.33
C ALA A 46 5.83 -9.14 14.82
N PRO A 47 7.12 -9.12 14.44
CA PRO A 47 7.50 -9.05 13.05
C PRO A 47 6.74 -10.11 12.29
N SER A 48 6.19 -9.76 11.11
CA SER A 48 5.45 -10.70 10.27
C SER A 48 6.23 -12.02 10.18
N PRO A 49 5.62 -13.14 10.53
CA PRO A 49 6.36 -14.40 10.46
C PRO A 49 6.78 -14.62 9.00
N ALA A 50 8.07 -14.87 8.77
CA ALA A 50 8.49 -15.39 7.47
C ALA A 50 7.54 -16.54 7.08
N PRO A 51 7.01 -16.57 5.85
CA PRO A 51 7.63 -16.08 4.61
C PRO A 51 7.02 -14.78 4.02
N TYR A 52 6.23 -14.05 4.75
CA TYR A 52 5.48 -12.92 4.21
C TYR A 52 6.38 -11.70 3.95
N PRO A 53 6.04 -10.86 2.95
CA PRO A 53 6.63 -9.54 2.79
C PRO A 53 6.29 -8.62 3.97
N ALA A 54 6.88 -7.44 4.02
CA ALA A 54 6.50 -6.42 5.01
C ALA A 54 5.03 -6.03 4.84
N MET A 55 4.31 -5.84 5.94
CA MET A 55 2.88 -5.53 5.94
C MET A 55 2.60 -4.48 7.01
N SER A 56 1.83 -3.44 6.65
CA SER A 56 1.18 -2.52 7.59
C SER A 56 -0.27 -2.91 7.89
N ALA A 57 -0.78 -3.93 7.19
CA ALA A 57 -2.17 -4.38 7.29
C ALA A 57 -2.57 -4.84 8.69
N SER A 58 -3.86 -4.77 8.96
CA SER A 58 -4.49 -5.44 10.11
C SER A 58 -4.64 -6.96 9.91
N LEU A 59 -4.24 -7.47 8.77
CA LEU A 59 -4.22 -8.90 8.45
C LEU A 59 -2.93 -9.54 8.95
N ALA A 60 -3.02 -10.77 9.42
CA ALA A 60 -1.87 -11.54 9.89
C ALA A 60 -1.95 -12.99 9.40
N ALA A 61 -0.80 -13.58 9.13
CA ALA A 61 -0.71 -15.02 8.91
C ALA A 61 -0.88 -15.76 10.24
N ASN A 62 -1.95 -16.51 10.40
CA ASN A 62 -2.26 -17.26 11.63
C ASN A 62 -1.85 -18.74 11.57
N ALA A 63 -1.40 -19.23 10.42
CA ALA A 63 -0.94 -20.60 10.26
C ALA A 63 0.59 -20.65 10.31
N PRO A 64 1.19 -21.71 10.91
CA PRO A 64 2.62 -21.91 10.74
C PRO A 64 2.90 -22.10 9.25
N PRO A 65 3.91 -21.40 8.68
CA PRO A 65 4.24 -21.54 7.28
C PRO A 65 4.73 -22.95 6.98
N LEU A 66 4.49 -23.42 5.77
CA LEU A 66 5.08 -24.67 5.29
C LEU A 66 6.60 -24.50 5.30
N THR A 67 7.29 -25.41 5.99
CA THR A 67 8.74 -25.32 6.17
C THR A 67 9.40 -26.56 5.61
N PHE A 68 10.41 -26.37 4.78
CA PHE A 68 11.20 -27.43 4.17
C PHE A 68 12.66 -27.30 4.59
N ASP A 69 13.28 -28.42 4.97
CA ASP A 69 14.72 -28.49 5.24
C ASP A 69 15.44 -28.79 3.92
N LEU A 70 16.35 -27.91 3.53
CA LEU A 70 17.14 -28.05 2.30
C LEU A 70 18.42 -28.90 2.49
N GLY A 71 18.61 -29.51 3.67
CA GLY A 71 19.70 -30.45 3.95
C GLY A 71 21.11 -29.88 3.70
N ILE A 72 21.60 -29.97 2.46
CA ILE A 72 22.95 -29.55 2.05
C ILE A 72 23.25 -28.07 2.36
N LEU A 73 22.24 -27.20 2.34
CA LEU A 73 22.40 -25.78 2.64
C LEU A 73 22.17 -25.44 4.12
N GLY A 74 21.87 -26.46 4.96
CA GLY A 74 21.70 -26.32 6.42
C GLY A 74 20.62 -25.31 6.80
N SER A 75 19.58 -25.16 5.99
CA SER A 75 18.66 -24.02 6.05
C SER A 75 17.24 -24.44 5.84
N LYS A 76 16.34 -23.72 6.46
CA LYS A 76 14.90 -23.90 6.27
C LYS A 76 14.39 -22.90 5.23
N VAL A 77 13.59 -23.39 4.29
CA VAL A 77 12.81 -22.57 3.36
C VAL A 77 11.37 -22.61 3.80
N THR A 78 10.76 -21.44 3.93
CA THR A 78 9.36 -21.28 4.28
C THR A 78 8.57 -20.89 3.03
N ILE A 79 7.37 -21.44 2.90
CA ILE A 79 6.43 -21.12 1.84
C ILE A 79 5.12 -20.65 2.46
N GLY A 80 4.62 -19.53 1.99
CA GLY A 80 3.31 -19.00 2.29
C GLY A 80 2.66 -18.45 1.05
N GLY A 81 1.48 -17.91 1.18
CA GLY A 81 0.79 -17.34 0.04
C GLY A 81 -0.45 -16.56 0.43
N VAL A 82 -1.02 -15.91 -0.58
CA VAL A 82 -2.30 -15.23 -0.52
C VAL A 82 -3.14 -15.58 -1.73
N LEU A 83 -4.40 -15.93 -1.49
CA LEU A 83 -5.40 -16.04 -2.54
C LEU A 83 -6.59 -15.19 -2.12
N SER A 84 -6.87 -14.13 -2.88
CA SER A 84 -7.99 -13.24 -2.60
C SER A 84 -8.63 -12.71 -3.88
N GLY A 85 -9.92 -12.41 -3.78
CA GLY A 85 -10.68 -11.79 -4.83
C GLY A 85 -11.50 -10.62 -4.28
N TYR A 86 -11.87 -9.70 -5.15
CA TYR A 86 -12.69 -8.55 -4.78
C TYR A 86 -13.75 -8.23 -5.82
N GLY A 87 -14.81 -7.59 -5.35
CA GLY A 87 -15.81 -6.92 -6.17
C GLY A 87 -15.82 -5.44 -5.84
N GLN A 88 -15.85 -4.58 -6.88
CA GLN A 88 -15.96 -3.13 -6.70
C GLN A 88 -17.10 -2.53 -7.50
N ALA A 89 -17.61 -1.40 -7.03
CA ALA A 89 -18.55 -0.55 -7.74
C ALA A 89 -18.20 0.92 -7.50
N GLN A 90 -18.28 1.75 -8.55
CA GLN A 90 -17.85 3.16 -8.50
C GLN A 90 -18.80 4.09 -9.25
N SER A 91 -18.93 5.33 -8.77
CA SER A 91 -19.85 6.31 -9.33
C SER A 91 -19.35 6.92 -10.65
N ASN A 92 -18.17 7.45 -10.65
CA ASN A 92 -17.51 8.11 -11.77
C ASN A 92 -16.19 7.39 -12.05
N PRO A 93 -16.15 6.45 -13.02
CA PRO A 93 -14.92 5.72 -13.32
C PRO A 93 -13.79 6.65 -13.76
N VAL A 94 -12.54 6.22 -13.53
CA VAL A 94 -11.36 6.95 -14.02
C VAL A 94 -11.40 7.02 -15.55
N PHE A 95 -11.06 8.17 -16.09
CA PHE A 95 -10.92 8.37 -17.54
C PHE A 95 -9.47 8.11 -17.96
N ASN A 96 -9.29 7.26 -18.96
CA ASN A 96 -7.98 7.04 -19.56
C ASN A 96 -7.81 7.94 -20.79
N GLY A 97 -7.10 9.04 -20.62
CA GLY A 97 -6.85 10.02 -21.68
C GLY A 97 -6.14 9.43 -22.92
N SER A 98 -5.29 8.42 -22.72
CA SER A 98 -4.54 7.79 -23.83
C SER A 98 -5.41 6.90 -24.70
N THR A 99 -6.43 6.26 -24.13
CA THR A 99 -7.34 5.36 -24.88
C THR A 99 -8.68 5.99 -25.20
N GLY A 100 -9.02 7.13 -24.59
CA GLY A 100 -10.33 7.78 -24.69
C GLY A 100 -11.46 6.95 -24.04
N LYS A 101 -11.14 6.04 -23.12
CA LYS A 101 -12.10 5.15 -22.47
C LYS A 101 -12.12 5.37 -20.97
N THR A 102 -13.22 5.00 -20.33
CA THR A 102 -13.33 4.96 -18.87
C THR A 102 -13.22 3.53 -18.37
N ASP A 103 -12.81 3.39 -17.11
CA ASP A 103 -12.93 2.15 -16.37
C ASP A 103 -14.38 1.67 -16.28
N GLN A 104 -14.55 0.42 -15.92
CA GLN A 104 -15.88 -0.14 -15.68
C GLN A 104 -16.47 0.41 -14.39
N LYS A 105 -17.80 0.59 -14.37
CA LYS A 105 -18.54 0.99 -13.16
C LYS A 105 -18.55 -0.08 -12.08
N SER A 106 -18.39 -1.33 -12.47
CA SER A 106 -18.31 -2.47 -11.54
C SER A 106 -17.38 -3.51 -12.12
N THR A 107 -16.61 -4.14 -11.24
CA THR A 107 -15.62 -5.17 -11.59
C THR A 107 -15.62 -6.25 -10.52
N ILE A 108 -15.43 -7.49 -10.92
CA ILE A 108 -15.10 -8.62 -10.04
C ILE A 108 -13.84 -9.24 -10.60
N ASP A 109 -12.80 -9.38 -9.75
CA ASP A 109 -11.51 -9.90 -10.17
C ASP A 109 -10.74 -10.50 -8.98
N LEU A 110 -9.60 -11.12 -9.25
CA LEU A 110 -8.63 -11.48 -8.22
C LEU A 110 -7.89 -10.22 -7.75
N SER A 111 -7.76 -10.06 -6.45
CA SER A 111 -6.82 -9.08 -5.89
C SER A 111 -5.42 -9.66 -5.77
N ASN A 112 -5.31 -10.93 -5.35
CA ASN A 112 -4.04 -11.63 -5.25
C ASN A 112 -4.21 -13.13 -5.51
N ALA A 113 -3.24 -13.73 -6.18
CA ALA A 113 -3.00 -15.17 -6.29
C ALA A 113 -1.47 -15.35 -6.29
N GLN A 114 -0.84 -15.29 -5.11
CA GLN A 114 0.61 -15.17 -4.98
C GLN A 114 1.17 -16.19 -3.99
N LEU A 115 2.37 -16.68 -4.28
CA LEU A 115 3.18 -17.51 -3.39
C LEU A 115 4.44 -16.75 -2.97
N PHE A 116 4.85 -16.97 -1.74
CA PHE A 116 6.07 -16.43 -1.13
C PHE A 116 7.00 -17.58 -0.77
N ILE A 117 8.25 -17.49 -1.21
CA ILE A 117 9.32 -18.43 -0.87
C ILE A 117 10.41 -17.63 -0.17
N ASN A 118 10.67 -17.95 1.08
CA ASN A 118 11.60 -17.20 1.90
C ASN A 118 12.62 -18.12 2.60
N LYS A 119 13.89 -17.79 2.44
CA LYS A 119 14.99 -18.29 3.25
C LYS A 119 15.56 -17.13 4.03
N SER A 120 15.29 -17.06 5.34
CA SER A 120 15.63 -15.92 6.20
C SER A 120 16.75 -16.20 7.20
N ASP A 121 17.43 -17.35 7.11
CA ASP A 121 18.53 -17.75 7.99
C ASP A 121 19.87 -17.85 7.25
N GLY A 122 20.98 -17.78 8.02
CA GLY A 122 22.34 -17.84 7.52
C GLY A 122 22.81 -16.58 6.80
N VAL A 123 24.03 -16.64 6.24
CA VAL A 123 24.66 -15.51 5.55
C VAL A 123 23.99 -15.22 4.22
N ILE A 124 23.53 -16.25 3.51
CA ILE A 124 22.87 -16.13 2.21
C ILE A 124 21.38 -16.41 2.43
N GLN A 125 20.57 -15.40 2.19
CA GLN A 125 19.11 -15.40 2.33
C GLN A 125 18.51 -15.02 0.98
N TYR A 126 17.22 -15.31 0.77
CA TYR A 126 16.48 -14.86 -0.40
C TYR A 126 15.00 -14.80 -0.13
N PHE A 127 14.33 -13.95 -0.87
CA PHE A 127 12.87 -13.84 -0.94
C PHE A 127 12.42 -13.89 -2.39
N VAL A 128 11.32 -14.58 -2.65
CA VAL A 128 10.69 -14.66 -3.97
C VAL A 128 9.18 -14.56 -3.78
N GLN A 129 8.55 -13.64 -4.50
CA GLN A 129 7.11 -13.49 -4.60
C GLN A 129 6.70 -13.69 -6.05
N VAL A 130 5.81 -14.64 -6.29
CA VAL A 130 5.38 -15.03 -7.63
C VAL A 130 3.88 -15.21 -7.70
N GLY A 131 3.25 -14.69 -8.76
CA GLY A 131 1.82 -14.87 -9.00
C GLY A 131 1.17 -13.75 -9.79
N ALA A 132 -0.16 -13.69 -9.70
CA ALA A 132 -1.01 -12.67 -10.28
C ALA A 132 -1.55 -11.74 -9.18
N TYR A 133 -1.81 -10.49 -9.55
CA TYR A 133 -2.26 -9.45 -8.61
C TYR A 133 -3.00 -8.33 -9.33
N SER A 134 -3.72 -7.51 -8.55
CA SER A 134 -4.32 -6.25 -8.97
C SER A 134 -3.84 -5.13 -8.06
N LEU A 135 -3.77 -3.90 -8.59
CA LEU A 135 -3.30 -2.71 -7.89
C LEU A 135 -4.39 -1.63 -7.82
N PRO A 136 -5.53 -1.86 -7.13
CA PRO A 136 -6.55 -0.83 -6.96
C PRO A 136 -5.99 0.34 -6.15
N ASN A 137 -6.21 1.57 -6.63
CA ASN A 137 -5.73 2.80 -6.01
C ASN A 137 -6.72 3.95 -6.25
N LEU A 138 -6.58 5.04 -5.49
CA LEU A 138 -7.43 6.23 -5.57
C LEU A 138 -6.90 7.31 -6.51
N SER A 139 -5.70 7.12 -7.07
CA SER A 139 -5.12 8.06 -8.04
C SER A 139 -5.91 8.06 -9.36
N ASP A 140 -5.52 8.92 -10.28
CA ASP A 140 -6.07 9.02 -11.63
C ASP A 140 -5.69 7.86 -12.57
N LEU A 141 -4.97 6.86 -12.05
CA LEU A 141 -4.56 5.71 -12.83
C LEU A 141 -5.73 4.75 -13.09
N PRO A 142 -5.96 4.35 -14.34
CA PRO A 142 -6.98 3.38 -14.69
C PRO A 142 -6.69 2.02 -14.04
N TYR A 143 -7.75 1.34 -13.62
CA TYR A 143 -7.64 0.00 -13.09
C TYR A 143 -7.15 -1.00 -14.15
N THR A 144 -6.18 -1.80 -13.79
CA THR A 144 -5.70 -2.93 -14.59
C THR A 144 -6.08 -4.25 -13.90
N GLY A 145 -6.89 -5.06 -14.56
CA GLY A 145 -7.34 -6.37 -14.04
C GLY A 145 -6.20 -7.36 -13.84
N SER A 146 -6.36 -8.30 -12.91
CA SER A 146 -5.34 -9.27 -12.48
C SER A 146 -4.78 -10.14 -13.61
N SER A 147 -5.54 -10.36 -14.66
CA SER A 147 -5.08 -11.10 -15.85
C SER A 147 -4.09 -10.30 -16.71
N LYS A 148 -4.01 -8.98 -16.55
CA LYS A 148 -3.17 -8.07 -17.33
C LYS A 148 -2.14 -7.34 -16.48
N ALA A 149 -2.41 -7.08 -15.20
CA ALA A 149 -1.52 -6.37 -14.31
C ALA A 149 -0.11 -6.97 -14.27
N PRO A 150 0.09 -8.31 -14.15
CA PRO A 150 1.43 -8.88 -14.21
C PRO A 150 2.21 -8.53 -15.48
N ALA A 151 1.55 -8.47 -16.63
CA ALA A 151 2.21 -8.13 -17.89
C ALA A 151 2.37 -6.61 -18.08
N ALA A 152 1.47 -5.82 -17.50
CA ALA A 152 1.49 -4.36 -17.60
C ALA A 152 2.42 -3.72 -16.56
N ASP A 153 2.54 -4.32 -15.36
CA ASP A 153 3.24 -3.71 -14.23
C ASP A 153 4.59 -4.41 -13.96
N PHE A 154 4.68 -5.28 -12.95
CA PHE A 154 5.97 -5.81 -12.45
C PHE A 154 6.25 -7.26 -12.88
N GLY A 155 5.49 -7.84 -13.77
CA GLY A 155 5.60 -9.25 -14.17
C GLY A 155 4.98 -10.22 -13.15
N ASN A 156 5.06 -11.52 -13.46
CA ASN A 156 4.58 -12.57 -12.56
C ASN A 156 5.53 -12.82 -11.37
N LEU A 157 6.68 -12.17 -11.33
CA LEU A 157 7.67 -12.20 -10.25
C LEU A 157 7.95 -10.75 -9.83
N PRO A 158 6.96 -10.11 -9.14
CA PRO A 158 7.07 -8.69 -8.80
C PRO A 158 8.20 -8.41 -7.83
N GLN A 159 8.50 -9.32 -6.91
CA GLN A 159 9.62 -9.21 -6.00
C GLN A 159 10.44 -10.49 -6.00
N GLY A 160 11.76 -10.34 -6.01
CA GLY A 160 12.68 -11.45 -5.91
C GLY A 160 14.11 -10.95 -5.77
N PHE A 161 14.73 -11.24 -4.62
CA PHE A 161 16.08 -10.75 -4.33
C PHE A 161 16.90 -11.75 -3.52
N LEU A 162 18.19 -11.68 -3.72
CA LEU A 162 19.21 -12.30 -2.87
C LEU A 162 19.60 -11.29 -1.79
N LYS A 163 19.74 -11.79 -0.54
CA LYS A 163 20.20 -11.00 0.61
C LYS A 163 21.44 -11.65 1.21
N ILE A 164 22.48 -10.85 1.40
CA ILE A 164 23.75 -11.27 2.04
C ILE A 164 23.80 -10.59 3.40
N VAL A 165 23.93 -11.38 4.48
CA VAL A 165 23.94 -10.93 5.87
C VAL A 165 25.27 -11.32 6.50
N PRO A 166 26.36 -10.54 6.33
CA PRO A 166 27.68 -10.89 6.84
C PRO A 166 27.77 -10.81 8.36
N ASN A 167 26.94 -9.98 8.99
CA ASN A 167 26.86 -9.83 10.45
C ASN A 167 25.49 -9.23 10.86
N SER A 168 25.29 -9.02 12.16
CA SER A 168 24.03 -8.48 12.70
C SER A 168 23.78 -6.99 12.42
N VAL A 169 24.77 -6.26 11.93
CA VAL A 169 24.65 -4.82 11.64
C VAL A 169 24.34 -4.57 10.18
N PHE A 170 25.00 -5.26 9.25
CA PHE A 170 24.93 -5.00 7.84
C PHE A 170 24.28 -6.12 7.04
N SER A 171 23.49 -5.75 6.03
CA SER A 171 23.05 -6.66 4.98
C SER A 171 23.00 -5.93 3.62
N PHE A 172 23.06 -6.72 2.54
CA PHE A 172 23.02 -6.24 1.17
C PHE A 172 21.99 -7.05 0.39
N GLU A 173 21.24 -6.40 -0.48
CA GLU A 173 20.20 -7.03 -1.30
C GLU A 173 20.43 -6.70 -2.76
N ILE A 174 20.10 -7.63 -3.66
CA ILE A 174 20.17 -7.46 -5.12
C ILE A 174 19.01 -8.19 -5.78
N GLY A 175 18.29 -7.51 -6.67
CA GLY A 175 17.17 -8.09 -7.42
C GLY A 175 16.04 -7.09 -7.66
N ALA A 176 14.81 -7.62 -7.72
CA ALA A 176 13.58 -6.84 -7.70
C ALA A 176 13.17 -6.63 -6.23
N LEU A 177 13.31 -5.41 -5.77
CA LEU A 177 13.22 -5.00 -4.36
C LEU A 177 11.87 -4.31 -4.10
N PRO A 178 11.28 -4.46 -2.90
CA PRO A 178 10.21 -3.58 -2.47
C PRO A 178 10.73 -2.14 -2.35
N THR A 179 9.82 -1.18 -2.44
CA THR A 179 10.17 0.24 -2.27
C THR A 179 10.68 0.55 -0.86
N LEU A 180 11.57 1.56 -0.77
CA LEU A 180 11.92 2.22 0.50
C LEU A 180 11.10 3.49 0.75
N VAL A 181 10.20 3.85 -0.18
CA VAL A 181 9.49 5.13 -0.23
C VAL A 181 8.02 4.92 0.04
N GLY A 182 7.46 5.75 0.92
CA GLY A 182 6.05 5.75 1.24
C GLY A 182 5.66 4.82 2.40
N ASP A 183 4.42 4.97 2.82
CA ASP A 183 3.83 4.24 3.95
C ASP A 183 2.96 3.05 3.52
N GLU A 184 2.45 3.07 2.30
CA GLU A 184 1.61 2.02 1.74
C GLU A 184 2.42 1.10 0.81
N TYR A 185 2.21 -0.20 0.98
CA TYR A 185 2.87 -1.24 0.19
C TYR A 185 2.15 -1.52 -1.13
N THR A 186 2.76 -2.34 -1.98
CA THR A 186 2.30 -2.58 -3.34
C THR A 186 0.98 -3.36 -3.40
N PHE A 187 0.81 -4.42 -2.60
CA PHE A 187 -0.31 -5.36 -2.75
C PHE A 187 -1.41 -5.12 -1.72
N THR A 188 -2.66 -5.47 -2.05
CA THR A 188 -3.81 -5.16 -1.21
C THR A 188 -3.70 -5.72 0.20
N PHE A 189 -3.25 -6.97 0.33
CA PHE A 189 -3.14 -7.67 1.62
C PHE A 189 -2.07 -7.08 2.56
N GLU A 190 -1.13 -6.30 2.03
CA GLU A 190 -0.06 -5.66 2.79
C GLU A 190 -0.52 -4.40 3.53
N ASN A 191 -1.68 -3.84 3.17
CA ASN A 191 -2.13 -2.51 3.59
C ASN A 191 -3.35 -2.55 4.51
N LEU A 192 -3.53 -1.50 5.30
CA LEU A 192 -4.72 -1.26 6.11
C LEU A 192 -5.98 -1.17 5.26
N ASN A 193 -5.91 -0.47 4.13
CA ASN A 193 -6.99 -0.30 3.17
C ASN A 193 -6.79 -1.21 1.94
N VAL A 194 -7.86 -1.55 1.25
CA VAL A 194 -7.77 -2.36 0.01
C VAL A 194 -7.16 -1.52 -1.11
N GLU A 195 -7.60 -0.27 -1.26
CA GLU A 195 -7.04 0.67 -2.22
C GLU A 195 -5.89 1.46 -1.60
N ARG A 196 -4.80 1.64 -2.38
CA ARG A 196 -3.77 2.62 -2.06
C ARG A 196 -4.32 4.04 -2.21
N GLY A 197 -3.73 4.96 -1.44
CA GLY A 197 -4.14 6.34 -1.37
C GLY A 197 -3.73 7.22 -2.54
N LEU A 198 -4.04 8.52 -2.42
CA LEU A 198 -3.62 9.52 -3.39
C LEU A 198 -2.11 9.72 -3.40
N LEU A 199 -1.48 9.72 -2.21
CA LEU A 199 -0.04 9.94 -2.05
C LEU A 199 0.76 8.81 -2.70
N TRP A 200 0.28 7.57 -2.58
CA TRP A 200 0.90 6.40 -3.21
C TRP A 200 0.99 6.52 -4.74
N GLY A 201 0.11 7.26 -5.37
CA GLY A 201 0.06 7.41 -6.84
C GLY A 201 1.33 8.00 -7.45
N VAL A 202 2.15 8.69 -6.67
CA VAL A 202 3.44 9.27 -7.08
C VAL A 202 4.64 8.54 -6.47
N GLU A 203 4.45 7.40 -5.82
CA GLU A 203 5.50 6.61 -5.18
C GLU A 203 5.92 5.40 -6.02
N PRO A 204 7.21 5.02 -6.00
CA PRO A 204 7.64 3.76 -6.61
C PRO A 204 7.16 2.58 -5.76
N ALA A 205 6.62 1.56 -6.39
CA ALA A 205 6.11 0.37 -5.69
C ALA A 205 7.15 -0.75 -5.62
N VAL A 206 7.80 -1.04 -6.74
CA VAL A 206 8.87 -2.05 -6.88
C VAL A 206 9.96 -1.48 -7.76
N SER A 207 11.22 -1.72 -7.40
CA SER A 207 12.38 -1.30 -8.19
C SER A 207 13.36 -2.46 -8.34
N ARG A 208 14.20 -2.40 -9.39
CA ARG A 208 15.30 -3.36 -9.57
C ARG A 208 16.62 -2.67 -9.25
N GLY A 209 17.50 -3.35 -8.53
CA GLY A 209 18.80 -2.77 -8.19
C GLY A 209 19.50 -3.44 -7.03
N VAL A 210 20.26 -2.65 -6.30
CA VAL A 210 21.02 -3.07 -5.13
C VAL A 210 20.67 -2.18 -3.94
N GLN A 211 20.67 -2.76 -2.74
CA GLN A 211 20.36 -2.08 -1.49
C GLN A 211 21.34 -2.48 -0.40
N GLY A 212 21.82 -1.53 0.36
CA GLY A 212 22.56 -1.74 1.59
C GLY A 212 21.72 -1.36 2.80
N ASN A 213 21.75 -2.19 3.84
CA ASN A 213 21.03 -1.96 5.10
C ASN A 213 22.00 -1.98 6.28
N ALA A 214 21.76 -1.12 7.26
CA ALA A 214 22.51 -1.08 8.52
C ALA A 214 21.57 -0.85 9.70
N THR A 215 21.81 -1.55 10.82
CA THR A 215 21.03 -1.39 12.06
C THR A 215 21.95 -1.06 13.22
N PHE A 216 21.74 0.09 13.86
CA PHE A 216 22.52 0.62 14.99
C PHE A 216 21.59 0.83 16.19
N GLY A 217 21.35 -0.22 16.98
CA GLY A 217 20.41 -0.16 18.09
C GLY A 217 19.00 0.22 17.62
N PRO A 218 18.45 1.39 18.04
CA PRO A 218 17.10 1.81 17.65
C PRO A 218 17.00 2.40 16.24
N LEU A 219 18.11 2.61 15.56
CA LEU A 219 18.17 3.25 14.23
C LEU A 219 18.46 2.21 13.15
N ALA A 220 17.55 2.05 12.19
CA ALA A 220 17.76 1.28 10.97
C ALA A 220 17.86 2.23 9.77
N ILE A 221 18.80 1.98 8.88
CA ILE A 221 19.05 2.78 7.68
C ILE A 221 19.15 1.84 6.49
N SER A 222 18.46 2.17 5.41
CA SER A 222 18.56 1.50 4.11
C SER A 222 18.86 2.54 3.03
N VAL A 223 19.74 2.18 2.08
CA VAL A 223 20.03 2.99 0.89
C VAL A 223 20.04 2.07 -0.31
N ALA A 224 19.34 2.45 -1.36
CA ALA A 224 19.25 1.68 -2.59
C ALA A 224 19.65 2.51 -3.82
N TRP A 225 20.27 1.85 -4.79
CA TRP A 225 20.48 2.35 -6.14
C TRP A 225 19.71 1.45 -7.10
N THR A 226 18.70 2.03 -7.74
CA THR A 226 17.68 1.27 -8.46
C THR A 226 17.28 1.94 -9.77
N ASP A 227 16.37 1.28 -10.48
CA ASP A 227 15.68 1.84 -11.65
C ASP A 227 14.40 2.62 -11.29
N GLY A 228 14.21 2.95 -10.01
CA GLY A 228 13.11 3.78 -9.52
C GLY A 228 11.73 3.19 -9.81
N PHE A 229 11.03 3.74 -10.77
CA PHE A 229 9.68 3.30 -11.18
C PHE A 229 9.70 2.14 -12.18
N TYR A 230 10.56 1.15 -11.98
CA TYR A 230 10.71 -0.02 -12.86
C TYR A 230 11.06 0.37 -14.31
N SER A 231 11.83 1.45 -14.45
CA SER A 231 12.12 2.11 -15.74
C SER A 231 13.17 1.40 -16.58
N ASN A 232 13.89 0.44 -16.00
CA ASN A 232 15.08 -0.19 -16.59
C ASN A 232 16.25 0.79 -16.82
N LYS A 233 16.24 1.95 -16.11
CA LYS A 233 17.33 2.94 -16.07
C LYS A 233 17.77 3.12 -14.62
N TYR A 234 18.97 2.66 -14.33
CA TYR A 234 19.53 2.65 -12.97
C TYR A 234 20.07 4.03 -12.60
N ASN A 235 19.18 4.97 -12.44
CA ASN A 235 19.48 6.39 -12.16
C ASN A 235 18.86 6.91 -10.86
N THR A 236 18.29 6.03 -10.04
CA THR A 236 17.55 6.46 -8.86
C THR A 236 18.27 6.03 -7.59
N ILE A 237 18.43 6.97 -6.67
CA ILE A 237 18.85 6.70 -5.29
C ILE A 237 17.65 6.92 -4.39
N SER A 238 17.38 5.93 -3.53
CA SER A 238 16.38 6.02 -2.47
C SER A 238 16.98 5.65 -1.12
N GLY A 239 16.41 6.16 -0.05
CA GLY A 239 16.84 5.84 1.30
C GLY A 239 15.69 5.89 2.29
N LEU A 240 15.80 5.09 3.35
CA LEU A 240 14.88 5.04 4.47
C LEU A 240 15.67 5.01 5.77
N ALA A 241 15.35 5.91 6.70
CA ALA A 241 15.85 5.89 8.06
C ALA A 241 14.67 5.71 9.02
N THR A 242 14.70 4.67 9.84
CA THR A 242 13.67 4.34 10.82
C THR A 242 14.24 4.39 12.22
N TRP A 243 13.68 5.22 13.08
CA TRP A 243 14.05 5.33 14.48
C TRP A 243 12.95 4.78 15.38
N THR A 244 13.21 3.65 16.01
CA THR A 244 12.35 3.06 17.04
C THR A 244 12.56 3.81 18.36
N ILE A 245 11.72 4.80 18.64
CA ILE A 245 11.82 5.64 19.85
C ILE A 245 11.57 4.80 21.11
N ASN A 246 10.55 3.94 21.05
CA ASN A 246 10.20 2.96 22.08
C ASN A 246 9.29 1.88 21.48
N ALA A 247 8.75 0.99 22.31
CA ALA A 247 7.93 -0.14 21.88
C ALA A 247 6.64 0.24 21.10
N THR A 248 6.16 1.47 21.25
CA THR A 248 4.91 1.94 20.63
C THR A 248 5.09 3.11 19.68
N ASN A 249 6.30 3.63 19.53
CA ASN A 249 6.56 4.84 18.77
C ASN A 249 7.73 4.69 17.81
N THR A 250 7.49 4.95 16.55
CA THR A 250 8.51 4.91 15.49
C THR A 250 8.42 6.17 14.65
N LEU A 251 9.56 6.76 14.33
CA LEU A 251 9.69 7.85 13.36
C LEU A 251 10.47 7.34 12.17
N ALA A 252 9.96 7.59 10.96
CA ALA A 252 10.64 7.22 9.73
C ALA A 252 10.72 8.44 8.79
N PHE A 253 11.83 8.50 8.08
CA PHE A 253 12.07 9.46 6.99
C PHE A 253 12.57 8.68 5.79
N ASP A 254 11.96 8.89 4.65
CA ASP A 254 12.45 8.36 3.38
C ASP A 254 12.61 9.44 2.32
N PHE A 255 13.36 9.09 1.29
CA PHE A 255 13.52 9.92 0.12
C PHE A 255 13.80 9.08 -1.12
N GLN A 256 13.50 9.66 -2.28
CA GLN A 256 13.96 9.21 -3.58
C GLN A 256 14.39 10.40 -4.41
N THR A 257 15.46 10.25 -5.20
CA THR A 257 15.89 11.27 -6.17
C THR A 257 16.58 10.63 -7.37
N PRO A 258 16.32 11.13 -8.61
CA PRO A 258 17.06 10.70 -9.78
C PRO A 258 18.46 11.36 -9.79
N THR A 259 19.47 10.61 -10.25
CA THR A 259 20.86 11.12 -10.42
C THR A 259 21.04 11.85 -11.74
N ASP A 260 20.20 11.57 -12.72
CA ASP A 260 20.16 12.22 -14.03
C ASP A 260 18.73 12.24 -14.59
N LYS A 261 18.48 13.10 -15.57
CA LYS A 261 17.16 13.20 -16.21
C LYS A 261 16.99 12.15 -17.28
N GLN A 262 15.88 11.42 -17.22
CA GLN A 262 15.55 10.35 -18.15
C GLN A 262 14.24 10.63 -18.87
N ASN A 263 14.20 10.20 -20.14
CA ASN A 263 13.00 10.28 -20.97
C ASN A 263 12.48 8.87 -21.26
N VAL A 264 12.05 8.18 -20.20
CA VAL A 264 11.59 6.78 -20.27
C VAL A 264 10.08 6.72 -20.15
N ILE A 265 9.47 5.95 -21.03
CA ILE A 265 8.05 5.61 -20.98
C ILE A 265 7.94 4.09 -20.96
N THR A 266 7.30 3.57 -19.95
CA THR A 266 6.90 2.15 -19.82
C THR A 266 5.41 2.07 -19.48
N SER A 267 4.89 0.90 -19.21
CA SER A 267 3.52 0.73 -18.74
C SER A 267 3.26 1.33 -17.35
N ILE A 268 4.31 1.48 -16.54
CA ILE A 268 4.22 1.93 -15.14
C ILE A 268 5.10 3.13 -14.82
N THR A 269 5.83 3.67 -15.77
CA THR A 269 6.58 4.91 -15.59
C THR A 269 6.40 5.86 -16.76
N SER A 270 6.49 7.14 -16.44
CA SER A 270 6.52 8.25 -17.36
C SER A 270 7.78 9.08 -17.12
N PRO A 271 8.15 9.99 -18.04
CA PRO A 271 9.21 10.95 -17.76
C PRO A 271 8.95 11.82 -16.53
N VAL A 272 7.70 11.98 -16.13
CA VAL A 272 7.31 12.70 -14.90
C VAL A 272 7.80 11.92 -13.69
N LEU A 273 7.30 10.70 -13.47
CA LEU A 273 7.64 9.85 -12.34
C LEU A 273 9.15 9.52 -12.29
N ASN A 274 9.77 9.23 -13.46
CA ASN A 274 11.19 8.86 -13.50
C ASN A 274 12.17 10.02 -13.18
N ASN A 275 11.67 11.27 -13.18
CA ASN A 275 12.45 12.45 -12.83
C ASN A 275 11.98 13.11 -11.52
N GLU A 276 11.15 12.43 -10.75
CA GLU A 276 10.59 12.94 -9.51
C GLU A 276 11.53 12.73 -8.33
N THR A 277 11.64 13.75 -7.49
CA THR A 277 12.24 13.68 -6.16
C THR A 277 11.13 13.67 -5.13
N ILE A 278 11.18 12.72 -4.19
CA ILE A 278 10.17 12.50 -3.14
C ILE A 278 10.86 12.58 -1.78
N TYR A 279 10.19 13.19 -0.80
CA TYR A 279 10.57 13.18 0.61
C TYR A 279 9.35 12.89 1.45
N ASN A 280 9.46 11.94 2.36
CA ASN A 280 8.39 11.53 3.25
C ASN A 280 8.83 11.57 4.72
N LEU A 281 7.89 11.92 5.59
CA LEU A 281 8.05 11.86 7.03
C LEU A 281 6.84 11.15 7.63
N MET A 282 7.07 10.05 8.31
CA MET A 282 6.04 9.20 8.90
C MET A 282 6.28 9.02 10.39
N TYR A 283 5.21 9.07 11.17
CA TYR A 283 5.27 8.77 12.60
C TYR A 283 4.21 7.74 12.94
N THR A 284 4.61 6.60 13.44
CA THR A 284 3.68 5.53 13.85
C THR A 284 3.63 5.46 15.37
N THR A 285 2.43 5.49 15.94
CA THR A 285 2.21 5.30 17.36
C THR A 285 1.06 4.32 17.64
N THR A 286 1.23 3.51 18.70
CA THR A 286 0.18 2.63 19.21
C THR A 286 -0.28 3.12 20.57
N VAL A 287 -1.56 3.47 20.69
CA VAL A 287 -2.19 3.93 21.93
C VAL A 287 -3.41 3.08 22.23
N GLY A 288 -3.28 2.16 23.19
CA GLY A 288 -4.32 1.17 23.47
C GLY A 288 -4.58 0.29 22.25
N GLN A 289 -5.79 0.35 21.72
CA GLN A 289 -6.25 -0.41 20.56
C GLN A 289 -6.11 0.35 19.23
N PHE A 290 -5.58 1.58 19.28
CA PHE A 290 -5.36 2.42 18.11
C PHE A 290 -3.92 2.33 17.62
N LEU A 291 -3.73 2.04 16.35
CA LEU A 291 -2.54 2.40 15.61
C LEU A 291 -2.83 3.70 14.87
N ILE A 292 -1.97 4.70 15.00
CA ILE A 292 -2.13 6.03 14.41
C ILE A 292 -0.84 6.36 13.68
N ASN A 293 -0.97 6.70 12.39
CA ASN A 293 0.16 6.97 11.52
C ASN A 293 -0.09 8.24 10.69
N PRO A 294 0.31 9.43 11.17
CA PRO A 294 0.42 10.63 10.35
C PRO A 294 1.61 10.53 9.39
N TYR A 295 1.38 10.97 8.16
CA TYR A 295 2.30 10.89 7.04
C TYR A 295 2.32 12.20 6.26
N LEU A 296 3.50 12.74 5.97
CA LEU A 296 3.72 13.94 5.17
C LEU A 296 4.57 13.60 3.96
N GLN A 297 4.20 14.12 2.80
CA GLN A 297 4.90 13.93 1.54
C GLN A 297 5.17 15.27 0.86
N TYR A 298 6.35 15.40 0.27
CA TYR A 298 6.68 16.44 -0.70
C TYR A 298 7.27 15.79 -1.94
N THR A 299 6.79 16.20 -3.11
CA THR A 299 7.36 15.76 -4.39
C THR A 299 7.78 16.95 -5.25
N SER A 300 8.77 16.74 -6.10
CA SER A 300 9.22 17.75 -7.06
C SER A 300 9.71 17.10 -8.33
N VAL A 301 9.05 17.44 -9.44
CA VAL A 301 9.48 17.07 -10.79
C VAL A 301 10.21 18.25 -11.39
N SER A 302 11.50 18.12 -11.64
CA SER A 302 12.29 19.16 -12.30
C SER A 302 11.87 19.31 -13.76
N GLY A 303 11.72 20.55 -14.22
CA GLY A 303 11.45 20.85 -15.63
C GLY A 303 12.46 20.17 -16.57
N ASN A 304 11.98 19.62 -17.66
CA ASN A 304 12.78 18.87 -18.62
C ASN A 304 12.53 19.38 -20.04
N THR A 305 13.53 20.04 -20.62
CA THR A 305 13.46 20.60 -21.98
C THR A 305 13.41 19.53 -23.07
N VAL A 306 13.87 18.29 -22.80
CA VAL A 306 13.84 17.18 -23.76
C VAL A 306 12.42 16.67 -23.99
N VAL A 307 11.58 16.65 -22.94
CA VAL A 307 10.18 16.25 -23.04
C VAL A 307 9.22 17.43 -23.07
N GLY A 308 9.71 18.66 -22.86
CA GLY A 308 8.95 19.89 -23.01
C GLY A 308 7.97 20.20 -21.89
N TYR A 309 8.17 19.66 -20.67
CA TYR A 309 7.38 20.03 -19.49
C TYR A 309 8.14 20.95 -18.54
N GLY A 310 7.39 21.80 -17.82
CA GLY A 310 7.87 22.68 -16.77
C GLY A 310 8.09 21.94 -15.44
N LYS A 311 8.48 22.69 -14.41
CA LYS A 311 8.58 22.17 -13.03
C LYS A 311 7.18 21.95 -12.44
N GLU A 312 7.01 20.88 -11.66
CA GLU A 312 5.84 20.66 -10.81
C GLU A 312 6.29 20.31 -9.39
N GLU A 313 5.54 20.76 -8.41
CA GLU A 313 5.73 20.44 -7.01
C GLU A 313 4.38 20.02 -6.39
N SER A 314 4.40 19.04 -5.50
CA SER A 314 3.22 18.68 -4.74
C SER A 314 3.50 18.54 -3.26
N TRP A 315 2.46 18.74 -2.45
CA TRP A 315 2.45 18.51 -1.01
C TRP A 315 1.28 17.61 -0.67
N GLY A 316 1.55 16.61 0.13
CA GLY A 316 0.56 15.68 0.61
C GLY A 316 0.66 15.46 2.11
N ALA A 317 -0.48 15.14 2.70
CA ALA A 317 -0.58 14.68 4.08
C ALA A 317 -1.62 13.57 4.16
N ALA A 318 -1.32 12.52 4.91
CA ALA A 318 -2.25 11.45 5.22
C ALA A 318 -2.27 11.18 6.71
N LEU A 319 -3.40 10.69 7.20
CA LEU A 319 -3.56 10.11 8.51
C LEU A 319 -4.20 8.74 8.34
N LEU A 320 -3.41 7.69 8.63
CA LEU A 320 -3.88 6.33 8.69
C LEU A 320 -4.14 5.96 10.16
N VAL A 321 -5.30 5.41 10.42
CA VAL A 321 -5.69 4.97 11.77
C VAL A 321 -6.28 3.57 11.66
N ASN A 322 -5.90 2.68 12.55
CA ASN A 322 -6.56 1.39 12.70
C ASN A 322 -7.02 1.21 14.15
N TYR A 323 -8.29 0.90 14.35
CA TYR A 323 -8.82 0.44 15.63
C TYR A 323 -9.01 -1.07 15.59
N ALA A 324 -8.27 -1.81 16.41
CA ALA A 324 -8.40 -3.25 16.54
C ALA A 324 -9.19 -3.60 17.81
N PHE A 325 -10.27 -4.37 17.67
CA PHE A 325 -11.04 -4.81 18.83
C PHE A 325 -10.23 -5.79 19.69
N ASP A 326 -10.46 -5.73 21.00
CA ASP A 326 -9.78 -6.61 21.96
C ASP A 326 -10.00 -8.09 21.62
N ALA A 327 -8.95 -8.90 21.69
CA ALA A 327 -9.00 -10.32 21.40
C ALA A 327 -9.92 -11.13 22.32
N LYS A 328 -10.35 -10.57 23.46
CA LYS A 328 -11.30 -11.17 24.40
C LYS A 328 -12.73 -10.62 24.23
N SER A 329 -12.94 -9.69 23.33
CA SER A 329 -14.27 -9.14 23.05
C SER A 329 -15.08 -10.04 22.12
N ALA A 330 -16.39 -9.81 22.04
CA ALA A 330 -17.25 -10.46 21.05
C ALA A 330 -16.88 -10.10 19.60
N LEU A 331 -16.10 -9.05 19.40
CA LEU A 331 -15.60 -8.59 18.11
C LEU A 331 -14.12 -8.94 17.88
N ALA A 332 -13.63 -9.99 18.53
CA ALA A 332 -12.26 -10.48 18.31
C ALA A 332 -12.02 -10.76 16.82
N GLY A 333 -10.88 -10.31 16.30
CA GLY A 333 -10.54 -10.42 14.88
C GLY A 333 -11.14 -9.34 13.98
N VAL A 334 -11.93 -8.42 14.54
CA VAL A 334 -12.43 -7.23 13.82
C VAL A 334 -11.47 -6.06 14.01
N SER A 335 -11.21 -5.30 12.94
CA SER A 335 -10.55 -4.00 12.98
C SER A 335 -11.24 -3.03 12.03
N ILE A 336 -11.03 -1.74 12.27
CA ILE A 336 -11.62 -0.67 11.44
C ILE A 336 -10.50 0.29 11.05
N PRO A 337 -9.80 0.01 9.96
CA PRO A 337 -8.90 0.96 9.33
C PRO A 337 -9.65 2.16 8.74
N PHE A 338 -9.03 3.32 8.89
CA PHE A 338 -9.48 4.58 8.32
C PHE A 338 -8.28 5.35 7.77
N ARG A 339 -8.45 5.99 6.61
CA ARG A 339 -7.45 6.87 6.00
C ARG A 339 -8.13 8.16 5.54
N VAL A 340 -7.52 9.29 5.87
CA VAL A 340 -7.83 10.58 5.27
C VAL A 340 -6.56 11.15 4.66
N GLU A 341 -6.66 11.71 3.46
CA GLU A 341 -5.54 12.30 2.75
C GLU A 341 -5.91 13.63 2.14
N TYR A 342 -4.91 14.48 2.00
CA TYR A 342 -4.94 15.67 1.20
C TYR A 342 -3.69 15.73 0.35
N MET A 343 -3.85 16.05 -0.94
CA MET A 343 -2.74 16.32 -1.86
C MET A 343 -3.03 17.57 -2.67
N SER A 344 -2.00 18.36 -2.92
CA SER A 344 -2.10 19.61 -3.69
C SER A 344 -0.88 19.75 -4.58
N THR A 345 -1.09 20.09 -5.85
CA THR A 345 -0.06 20.38 -6.83
C THR A 345 0.03 21.90 -7.08
N GLN A 346 1.18 22.41 -7.47
CA GLN A 346 1.33 23.85 -7.68
C GLN A 346 0.91 24.30 -9.08
N GLY A 347 1.36 23.61 -10.13
CA GLY A 347 0.96 23.87 -11.51
C GLY A 347 1.21 25.29 -12.00
N THR A 348 2.26 25.95 -11.48
CA THR A 348 2.52 27.37 -11.73
C THR A 348 3.32 27.63 -13.00
N GLU A 349 4.02 26.61 -13.50
CA GLU A 349 4.84 26.75 -14.70
C GLU A 349 4.07 26.36 -15.97
N VAL A 350 4.46 26.99 -17.07
CA VAL A 350 3.94 26.62 -18.40
C VAL A 350 4.34 25.18 -18.71
N ASN A 351 3.38 24.38 -19.14
CA ASN A 351 3.54 22.94 -19.39
C ASN A 351 3.94 22.13 -18.14
N ALA A 352 3.51 22.54 -16.94
CA ALA A 352 3.65 21.70 -15.75
C ALA A 352 3.00 20.34 -15.96
N PRO A 353 3.65 19.23 -15.58
CA PRO A 353 3.09 17.89 -15.78
C PRO A 353 1.92 17.62 -14.83
N ASN A 354 1.03 16.72 -15.26
CA ASN A 354 -0.01 16.19 -14.37
C ASN A 354 0.60 15.18 -13.40
N VAL A 355 0.41 15.40 -12.10
CA VAL A 355 0.79 14.48 -11.02
C VAL A 355 -0.40 14.12 -10.10
N LEU A 356 -1.60 14.68 -10.39
CA LEU A 356 -2.83 14.39 -9.65
C LEU A 356 -4.06 14.45 -10.60
N TYR A 357 -4.82 15.54 -10.63
CA TYR A 357 -6.00 15.78 -11.52
C TYR A 357 -5.81 17.00 -12.39
N GLY A 358 -4.61 17.17 -12.92
CA GLY A 358 -4.12 18.32 -13.67
C GLY A 358 -3.25 19.24 -12.82
N PRO A 359 -2.33 19.98 -13.46
CA PRO A 359 -1.46 20.94 -12.77
C PRO A 359 -2.24 21.98 -11.96
N GLY A 360 -1.84 22.21 -10.71
CA GLY A 360 -2.50 23.13 -9.78
C GLY A 360 -3.80 22.60 -9.16
N SER A 361 -4.13 21.32 -9.37
CA SER A 361 -5.26 20.66 -8.73
C SER A 361 -4.96 20.31 -7.26
N ASN A 362 -6.01 20.03 -6.50
CA ASN A 362 -5.88 19.45 -5.17
C ASN A 362 -7.05 18.50 -4.90
N ALA A 363 -6.84 17.54 -4.01
CA ALA A 363 -7.86 16.55 -3.66
C ALA A 363 -7.81 16.16 -2.19
N TRP A 364 -8.99 15.79 -1.68
CA TRP A 364 -9.18 15.07 -0.43
C TRP A 364 -9.64 13.64 -0.73
N SER A 365 -9.16 12.69 0.04
CA SER A 365 -9.70 11.33 0.07
C SER A 365 -10.10 10.92 1.49
N PHE A 366 -11.13 10.08 1.59
CA PHE A 366 -11.63 9.49 2.82
C PHE A 366 -11.90 8.02 2.55
N THR A 367 -11.29 7.12 3.33
CA THR A 367 -11.45 5.68 3.15
C THR A 367 -11.68 5.02 4.51
N VAL A 368 -12.62 4.08 4.58
CA VAL A 368 -12.86 3.23 5.76
C VAL A 368 -12.97 1.79 5.31
N THR A 369 -12.29 0.88 6.04
CA THR A 369 -12.15 -0.52 5.62
C THR A 369 -12.39 -1.50 6.78
N PRO A 370 -13.62 -1.64 7.31
CA PRO A 370 -13.92 -2.69 8.27
C PRO A 370 -13.40 -4.04 7.78
N THR A 371 -12.58 -4.66 8.61
CA THR A 371 -11.86 -5.90 8.32
C THR A 371 -12.19 -6.92 9.40
N TYR A 372 -12.50 -8.14 8.99
CA TYR A 372 -12.59 -9.29 9.88
C TYR A 372 -11.66 -10.39 9.41
N GLN A 373 -10.87 -10.91 10.33
CA GLN A 373 -10.01 -12.08 10.09
C GLN A 373 -10.30 -13.19 11.10
N PHE A 374 -10.50 -14.40 10.59
CA PHE A 374 -10.59 -15.60 11.38
C PHE A 374 -9.55 -16.61 10.90
N LYS A 375 -8.51 -16.82 11.69
CA LYS A 375 -7.35 -17.65 11.30
C LYS A 375 -6.77 -17.12 9.96
N GLN A 376 -6.68 -18.00 8.95
CA GLN A 376 -6.17 -17.64 7.62
C GLN A 376 -7.21 -16.94 6.73
N TYR A 377 -8.49 -16.94 7.09
CA TYR A 377 -9.55 -16.35 6.27
C TYR A 377 -9.79 -14.91 6.65
N PHE A 378 -10.00 -14.05 5.66
CA PHE A 378 -10.37 -12.66 5.90
C PHE A 378 -11.47 -12.18 4.96
N ILE A 379 -12.18 -11.16 5.41
CA ILE A 379 -13.09 -10.36 4.61
C ILE A 379 -12.91 -8.89 4.98
N ARG A 380 -12.86 -8.02 3.97
CA ARG A 380 -12.79 -6.57 4.11
C ARG A 380 -13.89 -5.92 3.29
N ALA A 381 -14.55 -4.91 3.86
CA ALA A 381 -15.46 -4.05 3.12
C ALA A 381 -14.88 -2.63 3.14
N GLU A 382 -14.73 -2.01 1.99
CA GLU A 382 -14.16 -0.68 1.88
C GLU A 382 -15.15 0.29 1.25
N ALA A 383 -15.20 1.50 1.78
CA ALA A 383 -15.88 2.63 1.17
C ALA A 383 -14.89 3.78 1.07
N SER A 384 -14.73 4.33 -0.12
CA SER A 384 -13.86 5.47 -0.37
C SER A 384 -14.61 6.62 -1.08
N TYR A 385 -14.20 7.84 -0.77
CA TYR A 385 -14.68 9.06 -1.40
C TYR A 385 -13.50 9.97 -1.71
N VAL A 386 -13.39 10.38 -2.97
CA VAL A 386 -12.42 11.38 -3.42
C VAL A 386 -13.18 12.60 -3.90
N THR A 387 -12.71 13.79 -3.52
CA THR A 387 -13.17 15.06 -4.05
C THR A 387 -11.98 15.95 -4.42
N ALA A 388 -11.94 16.38 -5.66
CA ALA A 388 -10.88 17.20 -6.23
C ALA A 388 -11.38 18.62 -6.53
N SER A 389 -10.46 19.56 -6.58
CA SER A 389 -10.71 20.94 -6.96
C SER A 389 -9.71 21.36 -8.03
N LYS A 390 -10.11 22.31 -8.88
CA LYS A 390 -9.30 22.80 -10.02
C LYS A 390 -8.89 21.67 -10.97
N VAL A 391 -9.77 20.71 -11.15
CA VAL A 391 -9.58 19.60 -12.10
C VAL A 391 -9.45 20.16 -13.51
N ILE A 392 -8.48 19.68 -14.26
CA ILE A 392 -8.27 20.03 -15.66
C ILE A 392 -8.78 18.88 -16.53
N THR A 393 -9.78 19.14 -17.36
CA THR A 393 -10.28 18.13 -18.30
C THR A 393 -9.18 17.80 -19.35
N PRO A 394 -8.86 16.49 -19.58
CA PRO A 394 -9.63 15.30 -19.20
C PRO A 394 -9.10 14.54 -17.95
N ASP A 395 -8.35 15.17 -17.06
CA ASP A 395 -7.64 14.50 -15.96
C ASP A 395 -8.53 14.18 -14.73
N GLY A 396 -9.83 14.48 -14.80
CA GLY A 396 -10.79 14.14 -13.74
C GLY A 396 -11.47 12.80 -13.95
N TYR A 397 -12.52 12.57 -13.19
CA TYR A 397 -13.34 11.37 -13.27
C TYR A 397 -14.46 11.47 -14.31
N GLY A 398 -15.11 10.34 -14.59
CA GLY A 398 -16.25 10.24 -15.49
C GLY A 398 -15.86 10.10 -16.95
N PHE A 399 -16.85 10.02 -17.82
CA PHE A 399 -16.70 9.70 -19.25
C PHE A 399 -15.85 10.71 -20.04
N SER A 400 -15.78 11.94 -19.59
CA SER A 400 -15.04 13.03 -20.25
C SER A 400 -13.88 13.52 -19.39
N GLY A 401 -13.60 12.89 -18.24
CA GLY A 401 -12.61 13.36 -17.29
C GLY A 401 -12.93 14.74 -16.72
N ASP A 402 -14.21 15.12 -16.65
CA ASP A 402 -14.70 16.44 -16.21
C ASP A 402 -15.32 16.42 -14.80
N LYS A 403 -15.42 15.25 -14.18
CA LYS A 403 -15.99 15.11 -12.83
C LYS A 403 -14.88 15.24 -11.78
N ASN A 404 -15.22 15.91 -10.71
CA ASN A 404 -14.30 16.23 -9.62
C ASN A 404 -14.45 15.32 -8.40
N SER A 405 -15.23 14.26 -8.48
CA SER A 405 -15.44 13.36 -7.35
C SER A 405 -15.77 11.94 -7.76
N GLN A 406 -15.38 11.01 -6.90
CA GLN A 406 -15.70 9.59 -7.04
C GLN A 406 -16.10 9.01 -5.68
N VAL A 407 -17.10 8.13 -5.69
CA VAL A 407 -17.38 7.20 -4.59
C VAL A 407 -17.11 5.81 -5.10
N ARG A 408 -16.40 5.00 -4.33
CA ARG A 408 -16.13 3.60 -4.63
C ARG A 408 -16.47 2.73 -3.41
N GLY A 409 -17.00 1.54 -3.66
CA GLY A 409 -17.18 0.50 -2.66
C GLY A 409 -16.51 -0.77 -3.12
N ILE A 410 -15.80 -1.43 -2.21
CA ILE A 410 -15.10 -2.70 -2.46
C ILE A 410 -15.46 -3.71 -1.39
N ILE A 411 -15.58 -4.98 -1.79
CA ILE A 411 -15.56 -6.12 -0.88
C ILE A 411 -14.43 -7.02 -1.35
N GLU A 412 -13.47 -7.32 -0.47
CA GLU A 412 -12.40 -8.28 -0.71
C GLU A 412 -12.47 -9.42 0.29
N THR A 413 -12.24 -10.65 -0.17
CA THR A 413 -12.17 -11.83 0.69
C THR A 413 -11.07 -12.77 0.22
N GLY A 414 -10.46 -13.48 1.15
CA GLY A 414 -9.35 -14.35 0.81
C GLY A 414 -8.79 -15.15 1.97
N VAL A 415 -7.67 -15.78 1.68
CA VAL A 415 -6.89 -16.56 2.63
C VAL A 415 -5.42 -16.15 2.60
N LEU A 416 -4.79 -16.13 3.79
CA LEU A 416 -3.36 -16.00 4.00
C LEU A 416 -2.86 -17.32 4.61
N PHE A 417 -1.91 -18.00 4.01
CA PHE A 417 -1.46 -19.34 4.43
C PHE A 417 0.06 -19.52 4.38
#